data_8c61ce51cc8b061debe4b1e0fd90376b
#
_entry.id   8c61ce51cc8b061debe4b1e0fd90376b
#
_cell.length_a   1.000
_cell.length_b   1.000
_cell.length_c   1.000
_cell.angle_alpha   90.00
_cell.angle_beta   90.00
_cell.angle_gamma   90.00
#
_symmetry.space_group_name_H-M   'P 1'
#
loop_
_entity.id
_entity.type
_entity.pdbx_description
1 polymer ?
#
loop_
_entity_poly.entity_id
_entity_poly.type
_entity_poly.pdbx_seq_one_letter_code
_entity_poly.pdbx_strand_id
1 'polypeptide(L)'
;DRIIHSSAFRRLEYKTQVFVNHEGDLFRTRLTHSLEVAQIGRSIARTLHLNEDLVEAIALAHDLGHTPFGHAGQDALNECMKDYGGFEHNLQSLRVVDVLEERYAAFDGLNLCYETREGILKHVAKKNIDKLGEIGERFLRNKRPSLEAQLANLADEIAYNNHDVDDGLRSGLITLKQLEEVSIFSRHLTQIKHQHSTLPERRLVYETIRSMINTLATDLIRQSTMNIKDAQVSSLEAVQMAPPLISFSPEIKKEQQALKKFLYDNLYRHFRVVRMSSKAHHTIEKLFSAFSANRQLLPVEYQKKFERENHQAIADYIAGMTDRYAIKEYQRLFTIAEN
;
A
#
# COMPACT_ATOMS: atom_id res chain seq x y z
N ASP A 1 7.35 17.67 -0.72
CA ASP A 1 7.32 18.18 -2.10
C ASP A 1 7.82 17.17 -3.12
N ARG A 2 9.07 16.62 -2.98
CA ARG A 2 9.72 15.78 -4.00
C ARG A 2 8.90 14.54 -4.37
N ILE A 3 8.21 13.91 -3.40
CA ILE A 3 7.36 12.73 -3.60
C ILE A 3 6.18 13.08 -4.51
N ILE A 4 5.42 14.13 -4.16
CA ILE A 4 4.21 14.55 -4.91
C ILE A 4 4.55 14.92 -6.35
N HIS A 5 5.70 15.53 -6.58
CA HIS A 5 6.14 15.92 -7.91
C HIS A 5 6.78 14.77 -8.72
N SER A 6 6.97 13.59 -8.14
CA SER A 6 7.56 12.44 -8.84
C SER A 6 6.64 11.86 -9.91
N SER A 7 7.22 11.16 -10.88
CA SER A 7 6.47 10.45 -11.91
C SER A 7 5.76 9.22 -11.33
N ALA A 8 6.39 8.57 -10.37
CA ALA A 8 5.82 7.42 -9.68
C ALA A 8 4.55 7.80 -8.91
N PHE A 9 4.52 8.95 -8.22
CA PHE A 9 3.34 9.42 -7.49
C PHE A 9 2.15 9.67 -8.43
N ARG A 10 2.37 10.31 -9.59
CA ARG A 10 1.31 10.51 -10.59
C ARG A 10 0.77 9.20 -11.16
N ARG A 11 1.64 8.17 -11.30
CA ARG A 11 1.21 6.85 -11.79
C ARG A 11 0.27 6.13 -10.83
N LEU A 12 0.26 6.46 -9.53
CA LEU A 12 -0.66 5.89 -8.54
C LEU A 12 -2.14 6.17 -8.87
N GLU A 13 -2.43 7.24 -9.63
CA GLU A 13 -3.79 7.54 -10.11
C GLU A 13 -4.38 6.44 -10.99
N TYR A 14 -3.51 5.72 -11.71
CA TYR A 14 -3.90 4.69 -12.68
C TYR A 14 -3.45 3.29 -12.26
N LYS A 15 -3.18 3.10 -10.98
CA LYS A 15 -2.90 1.78 -10.38
C LYS A 15 -4.04 1.38 -9.46
N THR A 16 -4.51 0.15 -9.64
CA THR A 16 -5.56 -0.46 -8.82
C THR A 16 -5.14 -0.56 -7.35
N GLN A 17 -6.06 -0.21 -6.43
CA GLN A 17 -5.94 -0.55 -5.01
C GLN A 17 -6.40 -2.00 -4.77
N VAL A 18 -7.66 -2.30 -5.02
CA VAL A 18 -8.27 -3.64 -4.85
C VAL A 18 -9.00 -4.08 -6.11
N PHE A 19 -9.77 -3.19 -6.73
CA PHE A 19 -10.55 -3.48 -7.93
C PHE A 19 -9.90 -2.86 -9.15
N VAL A 20 -9.70 -3.66 -10.20
CA VAL A 20 -9.19 -3.13 -11.47
C VAL A 20 -10.17 -2.11 -12.03
N ASN A 21 -9.72 -0.88 -12.23
CA ASN A 21 -10.51 0.31 -12.60
C ASN A 21 -11.33 0.21 -13.91
N HIS A 22 -11.39 -0.96 -14.56
CA HIS A 22 -12.18 -1.15 -15.76
C HIS A 22 -13.68 -1.37 -15.50
N GLU A 23 -14.07 -1.60 -14.23
CA GLU A 23 -15.47 -1.82 -13.85
C GLU A 23 -16.19 -0.56 -13.34
N GLY A 24 -15.51 0.61 -13.26
CA GLY A 24 -16.13 1.88 -12.89
C GLY A 24 -15.14 2.95 -12.41
N ASP A 25 -15.40 4.20 -12.73
CA ASP A 25 -14.52 5.34 -12.46
C ASP A 25 -14.54 5.81 -10.99
N LEU A 26 -15.33 5.16 -10.13
CA LEU A 26 -15.56 5.60 -8.75
C LEU A 26 -14.83 4.76 -7.69
N PHE A 27 -14.06 3.74 -8.08
CA PHE A 27 -13.26 2.96 -7.14
C PHE A 27 -11.96 3.69 -6.79
N ARG A 28 -11.49 3.47 -5.58
CA ARG A 28 -10.26 4.09 -5.09
C ARG A 28 -9.04 3.63 -5.88
N THR A 29 -8.24 4.61 -6.26
CA THR A 29 -6.90 4.41 -6.82
C THR A 29 -5.87 4.43 -5.69
N ARG A 30 -4.65 3.96 -5.97
CA ARG A 30 -3.56 4.07 -4.98
C ARG A 30 -3.24 5.51 -4.62
N LEU A 31 -3.45 6.46 -5.54
CA LEU A 31 -3.26 7.89 -5.26
C LEU A 31 -4.23 8.37 -4.16
N THR A 32 -5.53 8.12 -4.35
CA THR A 32 -6.53 8.54 -3.36
C THR A 32 -6.35 7.82 -2.03
N HIS A 33 -5.99 6.52 -2.04
CA HIS A 33 -5.62 5.79 -0.84
C HIS A 33 -4.44 6.43 -0.10
N SER A 34 -3.31 6.72 -0.78
CA SER A 34 -2.14 7.32 -0.14
C SER A 34 -2.44 8.70 0.46
N LEU A 35 -3.31 9.50 -0.18
CA LEU A 35 -3.77 10.79 0.35
C LEU A 35 -4.62 10.62 1.62
N GLU A 36 -5.52 9.64 1.64
CA GLU A 36 -6.36 9.35 2.81
C GLU A 36 -5.52 8.79 3.97
N VAL A 37 -4.54 7.92 3.70
CA VAL A 37 -3.55 7.46 4.70
C VAL A 37 -2.78 8.63 5.31
N ALA A 38 -2.28 9.54 4.47
CA ALA A 38 -1.56 10.72 4.91
C ALA A 38 -2.44 11.62 5.78
N GLN A 39 -3.71 11.84 5.40
CA GLN A 39 -4.66 12.66 6.15
C GLN A 39 -4.95 12.04 7.54
N ILE A 40 -5.22 10.73 7.61
CA ILE A 40 -5.47 10.03 8.88
C ILE A 40 -4.21 10.07 9.74
N GLY A 41 -3.06 9.72 9.18
CA GLY A 41 -1.77 9.70 9.86
C GLY A 41 -1.40 11.06 10.46
N ARG A 42 -1.52 12.15 9.69
CA ARG A 42 -1.27 13.52 10.18
C ARG A 42 -2.20 13.91 11.32
N SER A 43 -3.48 13.57 11.22
CA SER A 43 -4.45 13.91 12.28
C SER A 43 -4.08 13.22 13.61
N ILE A 44 -3.64 11.98 13.56
CA ILE A 44 -3.19 11.22 14.73
C ILE A 44 -1.84 11.75 15.22
N ALA A 45 -0.88 12.00 14.30
CA ALA A 45 0.44 12.54 14.62
C ALA A 45 0.36 13.86 15.38
N ARG A 46 -0.51 14.78 14.95
CA ARG A 46 -0.76 16.07 15.62
C ARG A 46 -1.18 15.87 17.07
N THR A 47 -2.07 14.92 17.31
CA THR A 47 -2.57 14.65 18.68
C THR A 47 -1.51 13.99 19.56
N LEU A 48 -0.63 13.17 18.97
CA LEU A 48 0.47 12.50 19.67
C LEU A 48 1.74 13.37 19.74
N HIS A 49 1.72 14.61 19.22
CA HIS A 49 2.87 15.51 19.10
C HIS A 49 4.06 14.89 18.34
N LEU A 50 3.77 14.08 17.32
CA LEU A 50 4.76 13.51 16.40
C LEU A 50 4.98 14.44 15.19
N ASN A 51 6.02 14.17 14.41
CA ASN A 51 6.31 14.92 13.20
C ASN A 51 5.30 14.60 12.09
N GLU A 52 4.32 15.52 11.89
CA GLU A 52 3.26 15.37 10.88
C GLU A 52 3.83 15.26 9.45
N ASP A 53 4.87 16.03 9.14
CA ASP A 53 5.46 16.06 7.80
C ASP A 53 6.19 14.74 7.48
N LEU A 54 6.81 14.13 8.48
CA LEU A 54 7.45 12.82 8.31
C LEU A 54 6.40 11.72 8.10
N VAL A 55 5.31 11.72 8.88
CA VAL A 55 4.20 10.76 8.69
C VAL A 55 3.59 10.93 7.30
N GLU A 56 3.35 12.15 6.84
CA GLU A 56 2.85 12.43 5.49
C GLU A 56 3.81 11.93 4.42
N ALA A 57 5.11 12.22 4.54
CA ALA A 57 6.11 11.79 3.57
C ALA A 57 6.16 10.26 3.45
N ILE A 58 6.14 9.53 4.57
CA ILE A 58 6.11 8.06 4.59
C ILE A 58 4.81 7.56 3.93
N ALA A 59 3.66 8.12 4.31
CA ALA A 59 2.36 7.71 3.79
C ALA A 59 2.23 7.94 2.28
N LEU A 60 2.77 9.04 1.74
CA LEU A 60 2.74 9.32 0.30
C LEU A 60 3.74 8.48 -0.50
N ALA A 61 4.80 7.99 0.13
CA ALA A 61 5.86 7.25 -0.55
C ALA A 61 5.72 5.73 -0.48
N HIS A 62 4.95 5.19 0.48
CA HIS A 62 4.95 3.75 0.78
C HIS A 62 4.52 2.86 -0.40
N ASP A 63 3.64 3.36 -1.26
CA ASP A 63 3.03 2.62 -2.38
C ASP A 63 3.67 2.90 -3.76
N LEU A 64 4.73 3.73 -3.85
CA LEU A 64 5.33 4.15 -5.13
C LEU A 64 5.86 2.98 -5.97
N GLY A 65 6.30 1.91 -5.33
CA GLY A 65 6.85 0.71 -5.95
C GLY A 65 5.84 -0.37 -6.29
N HIS A 66 4.56 -0.16 -6.06
CA HIS A 66 3.55 -1.17 -6.40
C HIS A 66 3.48 -1.43 -7.90
N THR A 67 3.28 -2.71 -8.25
CA THR A 67 3.05 -3.16 -9.62
C THR A 67 1.67 -2.73 -10.13
N PRO A 68 1.43 -2.75 -11.46
CA PRO A 68 0.07 -2.74 -11.97
C PRO A 68 -0.73 -3.93 -11.40
N PHE A 69 -2.03 -3.78 -11.29
CA PHE A 69 -2.98 -4.77 -10.77
C PHE A 69 -2.80 -5.16 -9.29
N GLY A 70 -2.19 -4.30 -8.49
CA GLY A 70 -2.07 -4.46 -7.04
C GLY A 70 -1.33 -5.73 -6.61
N HIS A 71 -1.84 -6.42 -5.61
CA HIS A 71 -1.20 -7.63 -5.07
C HIS A 71 -1.08 -8.76 -6.09
N ALA A 72 -2.07 -8.95 -6.96
CA ALA A 72 -2.00 -9.99 -8.00
C ALA A 72 -0.83 -9.78 -8.97
N GLY A 73 -0.58 -8.53 -9.35
CA GLY A 73 0.59 -8.19 -10.17
C GLY A 73 1.91 -8.37 -9.43
N GLN A 74 1.96 -8.04 -8.14
CA GLN A 74 3.12 -8.26 -7.30
C GLN A 74 3.47 -9.74 -7.18
N ASP A 75 2.47 -10.58 -6.87
CA ASP A 75 2.68 -12.01 -6.69
C ASP A 75 3.20 -12.65 -7.98
N ALA A 76 2.60 -12.27 -9.12
CA ALA A 76 3.06 -12.71 -10.43
C ALA A 76 4.51 -12.28 -10.72
N LEU A 77 4.84 -11.00 -10.48
CA LEU A 77 6.20 -10.50 -10.72
C LEU A 77 7.21 -11.11 -9.76
N ASN A 78 6.84 -11.35 -8.50
CA ASN A 78 7.69 -12.04 -7.53
C ASN A 78 7.96 -13.50 -7.95
N GLU A 79 6.96 -14.20 -8.50
CA GLU A 79 7.14 -15.54 -9.04
C GLU A 79 8.08 -15.54 -10.25
N CYS A 80 7.89 -14.62 -11.19
CA CYS A 80 8.80 -14.44 -12.33
C CYS A 80 10.24 -14.13 -11.90
N MET A 81 10.41 -13.35 -10.85
CA MET A 81 11.71 -12.92 -10.31
C MET A 81 12.33 -13.93 -9.33
N LYS A 82 11.73 -15.10 -9.09
CA LYS A 82 12.16 -16.06 -8.05
C LYS A 82 13.65 -16.40 -8.14
N ASP A 83 14.15 -16.64 -9.34
CA ASP A 83 15.56 -16.99 -9.60
C ASP A 83 16.47 -15.77 -9.71
N TYR A 84 15.90 -14.56 -9.68
CA TYR A 84 16.60 -13.28 -9.85
C TYR A 84 16.55 -12.39 -8.60
N GLY A 85 16.24 -12.97 -7.43
CA GLY A 85 16.20 -12.27 -6.14
C GLY A 85 14.81 -11.98 -5.58
N GLY A 86 13.76 -12.26 -6.36
CA GLY A 86 12.38 -11.99 -6.01
C GLY A 86 11.97 -10.53 -6.24
N PHE A 87 10.71 -10.22 -5.99
CA PHE A 87 10.15 -8.89 -6.07
C PHE A 87 9.30 -8.58 -4.84
N GLU A 88 9.43 -7.38 -4.29
CA GLU A 88 8.65 -6.89 -3.15
C GLU A 88 8.40 -5.38 -3.33
N HIS A 89 7.15 -4.95 -3.26
CA HIS A 89 6.79 -3.55 -3.54
C HIS A 89 7.44 -2.53 -2.59
N ASN A 90 7.68 -2.89 -1.31
CA ASN A 90 8.35 -2.01 -0.37
C ASN A 90 9.80 -1.74 -0.79
N LEU A 91 10.52 -2.78 -1.22
CA LEU A 91 11.88 -2.65 -1.77
C LEU A 91 11.86 -1.85 -3.07
N GLN A 92 10.85 -2.07 -3.90
CA GLN A 92 10.68 -1.31 -5.13
C GLN A 92 10.32 0.15 -4.84
N SER A 93 9.53 0.46 -3.80
CA SER A 93 9.25 1.84 -3.37
C SER A 93 10.54 2.56 -2.97
N LEU A 94 11.39 1.87 -2.19
CA LEU A 94 12.71 2.42 -1.85
C LEU A 94 13.57 2.64 -3.11
N ARG A 95 13.60 1.66 -4.03
CA ARG A 95 14.35 1.76 -5.28
C ARG A 95 13.85 2.92 -6.15
N VAL A 96 12.53 3.16 -6.19
CA VAL A 96 11.95 4.31 -6.89
C VAL A 96 12.48 5.62 -6.32
N VAL A 97 12.46 5.79 -5.00
CA VAL A 97 12.87 7.06 -4.38
C VAL A 97 14.39 7.24 -4.31
N ASP A 98 15.17 6.16 -4.36
CA ASP A 98 16.64 6.23 -4.28
C ASP A 98 17.31 6.29 -5.67
N VAL A 99 16.70 5.67 -6.71
CA VAL A 99 17.40 5.44 -7.99
C VAL A 99 16.57 5.77 -9.22
N LEU A 100 15.27 5.35 -9.26
CA LEU A 100 14.53 5.29 -10.53
C LEU A 100 13.88 6.62 -10.94
N GLU A 101 13.66 7.55 -10.03
CA GLU A 101 13.16 8.88 -10.38
C GLU A 101 14.30 9.76 -10.90
N GLU A 102 14.28 10.07 -12.19
CA GLU A 102 15.28 10.87 -12.89
C GLU A 102 14.78 12.32 -13.02
N ARG A 103 14.90 13.13 -11.97
CA ARG A 103 14.38 14.52 -11.94
C ARG A 103 15.41 15.59 -11.63
N TYR A 104 16.51 15.25 -10.97
CA TYR A 104 17.46 16.19 -10.42
C TYR A 104 18.83 15.99 -11.06
N ALA A 105 19.48 17.10 -11.46
CA ALA A 105 20.80 17.02 -12.10
C ALA A 105 21.93 16.58 -11.15
N ALA A 106 21.75 16.80 -9.84
CA ALA A 106 22.78 16.60 -8.84
C ALA A 106 22.80 15.21 -8.19
N PHE A 107 21.72 14.44 -8.34
CA PHE A 107 21.60 13.13 -7.70
C PHE A 107 20.51 12.28 -8.38
N ASP A 108 20.65 10.96 -8.26
CA ASP A 108 19.64 9.99 -8.64
C ASP A 108 18.51 9.96 -7.62
N GLY A 109 17.31 9.53 -8.03
CA GLY A 109 16.15 9.42 -7.17
C GLY A 109 15.62 10.75 -6.65
N LEU A 110 15.03 10.72 -5.45
CA LEU A 110 14.42 11.87 -4.79
C LEU A 110 15.27 12.45 -3.65
N ASN A 111 16.38 11.79 -3.28
CA ASN A 111 17.24 12.17 -2.16
C ASN A 111 16.43 12.51 -0.90
N LEU A 112 15.65 11.55 -0.42
CA LEU A 112 14.85 11.67 0.80
C LEU A 112 15.71 11.44 2.04
N CYS A 113 15.28 11.98 3.18
CA CYS A 113 15.97 11.74 4.46
C CYS A 113 15.87 10.25 4.87
N TYR A 114 16.80 9.84 5.75
CA TYR A 114 16.90 8.48 6.24
C TYR A 114 15.57 8.00 6.85
N GLU A 115 14.92 8.81 7.67
CA GLU A 115 13.69 8.48 8.39
C GLU A 115 12.51 8.20 7.45
N THR A 116 12.40 8.95 6.35
CA THR A 116 11.38 8.67 5.32
C THR A 116 11.66 7.35 4.61
N ARG A 117 12.92 7.12 4.22
CA ARG A 117 13.35 5.89 3.54
C ARG A 117 13.19 4.66 4.43
N GLU A 118 13.53 4.78 5.70
CA GLU A 118 13.29 3.76 6.72
C GLU A 118 11.80 3.46 6.89
N GLY A 119 10.96 4.49 6.92
CA GLY A 119 9.52 4.37 7.10
C GLY A 119 8.79 3.68 5.94
N ILE A 120 9.31 3.78 4.71
CA ILE A 120 8.79 3.06 3.55
C ILE A 120 8.90 1.54 3.74
N LEU A 121 9.96 1.08 4.41
CA LEU A 121 10.24 -0.35 4.60
C LEU A 121 9.50 -0.91 5.83
N LYS A 122 8.32 -1.49 5.62
CA LYS A 122 7.54 -2.15 6.70
C LYS A 122 8.17 -3.47 7.14
N HIS A 123 8.45 -4.33 6.17
CA HIS A 123 9.04 -5.66 6.35
C HIS A 123 10.08 -5.91 5.26
N VAL A 124 11.10 -6.67 5.58
CA VAL A 124 12.13 -7.08 4.62
C VAL A 124 12.48 -8.54 4.85
N ALA A 125 12.47 -9.33 3.79
CA ALA A 125 12.94 -10.71 3.85
C ALA A 125 14.44 -10.75 4.17
N LYS A 126 14.87 -11.63 5.06
CA LYS A 126 16.28 -11.72 5.53
C LYS A 126 17.31 -11.70 4.39
N LYS A 127 17.02 -12.38 3.28
CA LYS A 127 17.89 -12.44 2.09
C LYS A 127 18.12 -11.08 1.40
N ASN A 128 17.32 -10.07 1.69
CA ASN A 128 17.38 -8.76 1.05
C ASN A 128 17.99 -7.68 1.95
N ILE A 129 18.24 -7.98 3.23
CA ILE A 129 18.70 -6.99 4.21
C ILE A 129 20.07 -6.40 3.81
N ASP A 130 21.00 -7.25 3.35
CA ASP A 130 22.35 -6.82 2.96
C ASP A 130 22.35 -5.84 1.78
N LYS A 131 21.29 -5.85 0.96
CA LYS A 131 21.13 -4.94 -0.18
C LYS A 131 20.72 -3.52 0.22
N LEU A 132 20.30 -3.31 1.47
CA LEU A 132 19.72 -2.07 1.96
C LEU A 132 20.71 -1.11 2.62
N GLY A 133 21.99 -1.51 2.70
CA GLY A 133 23.03 -0.67 3.33
C GLY A 133 22.63 -0.24 4.75
N GLU A 134 22.75 1.05 5.04
CA GLU A 134 22.46 1.62 6.35
C GLU A 134 21.04 1.32 6.86
N ILE A 135 20.03 1.36 5.97
CA ILE A 135 18.64 1.05 6.36
C ILE A 135 18.49 -0.42 6.77
N GLY A 136 19.31 -1.31 6.19
CA GLY A 136 19.33 -2.74 6.51
C GLY A 136 19.75 -3.03 7.96
N GLU A 137 20.59 -2.20 8.56
CA GLU A 137 21.05 -2.39 9.93
C GLU A 137 19.92 -2.48 10.96
N ARG A 138 18.82 -1.74 10.77
CA ARG A 138 17.65 -1.81 11.63
C ARG A 138 17.11 -3.22 11.70
N PHE A 139 16.97 -3.89 10.54
CA PHE A 139 16.46 -5.25 10.45
C PHE A 139 17.42 -6.30 10.99
N LEU A 140 18.73 -6.12 10.75
CA LEU A 140 19.77 -6.98 11.32
C LEU A 140 19.79 -6.93 12.84
N ARG A 141 19.65 -5.75 13.42
CA ARG A 141 19.64 -5.52 14.87
C ARG A 141 18.26 -5.71 15.50
N ASN A 142 17.26 -6.11 14.72
CA ASN A 142 15.87 -6.28 15.16
C ASN A 142 15.27 -5.05 15.88
N LYS A 143 15.68 -3.86 15.46
CA LYS A 143 15.23 -2.57 16.00
C LYS A 143 13.87 -2.17 15.44
N ARG A 144 13.10 -1.47 16.24
CA ARG A 144 11.83 -0.87 15.80
C ARG A 144 12.07 0.40 14.99
N PRO A 145 11.18 0.75 14.06
CA PRO A 145 11.23 2.04 13.37
C PRO A 145 10.78 3.18 14.32
N SER A 146 10.96 4.42 13.85
CA SER A 146 10.44 5.61 14.53
C SER A 146 8.95 5.52 14.84
N LEU A 147 8.45 6.33 15.77
CA LEU A 147 7.00 6.39 16.10
C LEU A 147 6.18 6.80 14.88
N GLU A 148 6.69 7.71 14.07
CA GLU A 148 6.07 8.16 12.83
C GLU A 148 5.90 7.03 11.81
N ALA A 149 6.90 6.19 11.66
CA ALA A 149 6.83 5.03 10.76
C ALA A 149 5.88 3.94 11.30
N GLN A 150 5.87 3.71 12.64
CA GLN A 150 4.87 2.85 13.27
C GLN A 150 3.46 3.38 13.04
N LEU A 151 3.25 4.70 13.17
CA LEU A 151 1.97 5.35 12.94
C LEU A 151 1.52 5.25 11.48
N ALA A 152 2.40 5.55 10.53
CA ALA A 152 2.07 5.47 9.11
C ALA A 152 1.57 4.08 8.72
N ASN A 153 2.16 3.02 9.28
CA ASN A 153 1.72 1.64 9.05
C ASN A 153 0.30 1.36 9.55
N LEU A 154 -0.07 1.91 10.72
CA LEU A 154 -1.40 1.71 11.29
C LEU A 154 -2.44 2.65 10.67
N ALA A 155 -2.04 3.84 10.22
CA ALA A 155 -2.89 4.71 9.42
C ALA A 155 -3.27 4.07 8.08
N ASP A 156 -2.30 3.40 7.42
CA ASP A 156 -2.54 2.59 6.23
C ASP A 156 -3.55 1.46 6.50
N GLU A 157 -3.39 0.75 7.63
CA GLU A 157 -4.31 -0.31 8.04
C GLU A 157 -5.74 0.21 8.27
N ILE A 158 -5.90 1.37 8.93
CA ILE A 158 -7.20 2.02 9.13
C ILE A 158 -7.82 2.36 7.76
N ALA A 159 -7.06 3.01 6.89
CA ALA A 159 -7.52 3.43 5.59
C ALA A 159 -7.93 2.21 4.75
N TYR A 160 -7.03 1.24 4.59
CA TYR A 160 -7.23 0.07 3.74
C TYR A 160 -8.49 -0.72 4.12
N ASN A 161 -8.66 -1.09 5.39
CA ASN A 161 -9.81 -1.89 5.81
C ASN A 161 -11.15 -1.16 5.59
N ASN A 162 -11.20 0.15 5.85
CA ASN A 162 -12.43 0.93 5.68
C ASN A 162 -12.72 1.24 4.20
N HIS A 163 -11.68 1.44 3.38
CA HIS A 163 -11.82 1.60 1.93
C HIS A 163 -12.37 0.34 1.28
N ASP A 164 -11.90 -0.83 1.71
CA ASP A 164 -12.35 -2.11 1.17
C ASP A 164 -13.80 -2.42 1.54
N VAL A 165 -14.25 -1.99 2.71
CA VAL A 165 -15.68 -2.05 3.07
C VAL A 165 -16.51 -1.17 2.13
N ASP A 166 -16.11 0.08 1.91
CA ASP A 166 -16.83 1.02 1.04
C ASP A 166 -16.86 0.52 -0.42
N ASP A 167 -15.71 0.18 -0.97
CA ASP A 167 -15.58 -0.29 -2.35
C ASP A 167 -16.26 -1.65 -2.55
N GLY A 168 -16.19 -2.54 -1.56
CA GLY A 168 -16.86 -3.84 -1.59
C GLY A 168 -18.39 -3.73 -1.59
N LEU A 169 -18.96 -2.84 -0.78
CA LEU A 169 -20.39 -2.52 -0.80
C LEU A 169 -20.80 -1.85 -2.12
N ARG A 170 -20.01 -0.88 -2.58
CA ARG A 170 -20.26 -0.15 -3.82
C ARG A 170 -20.25 -1.06 -5.05
N SER A 171 -19.33 -2.02 -5.10
CA SER A 171 -19.25 -3.00 -6.19
C SER A 171 -20.30 -4.10 -6.12
N GLY A 172 -21.03 -4.20 -5.00
CA GLY A 172 -22.00 -5.27 -4.74
C GLY A 172 -21.35 -6.65 -4.53
N LEU A 173 -20.04 -6.70 -4.26
CA LEU A 173 -19.33 -7.96 -3.95
C LEU A 173 -19.58 -8.41 -2.51
N ILE A 174 -19.80 -7.47 -1.60
CA ILE A 174 -20.29 -7.72 -0.26
C ILE A 174 -21.58 -6.94 -0.02
N THR A 175 -22.38 -7.39 0.91
CA THR A 175 -23.67 -6.81 1.26
C THR A 175 -23.68 -6.26 2.68
N LEU A 176 -24.54 -5.29 2.94
CA LEU A 176 -24.75 -4.73 4.28
C LEU A 176 -25.10 -5.83 5.29
N LYS A 177 -25.95 -6.79 4.89
CA LYS A 177 -26.37 -7.92 5.72
C LYS A 177 -25.17 -8.80 6.15
N GLN A 178 -24.24 -9.06 5.25
CA GLN A 178 -23.01 -9.81 5.60
C GLN A 178 -22.14 -9.04 6.59
N LEU A 179 -22.00 -7.72 6.41
CA LEU A 179 -21.22 -6.87 7.32
C LEU A 179 -21.84 -6.71 8.71
N GLU A 180 -23.15 -6.91 8.86
CA GLU A 180 -23.82 -6.95 10.17
C GLU A 180 -23.31 -8.09 11.07
N GLU A 181 -22.63 -9.11 10.52
CA GLU A 181 -21.98 -10.17 11.29
C GLU A 181 -20.62 -9.74 11.87
N VAL A 182 -20.05 -8.62 11.40
CA VAL A 182 -18.75 -8.09 11.83
C VAL A 182 -18.97 -7.09 12.97
N SER A 183 -18.48 -7.40 14.15
CA SER A 183 -18.79 -6.68 15.42
C SER A 183 -18.55 -5.18 15.33
N ILE A 184 -17.38 -4.75 14.80
CA ILE A 184 -17.06 -3.32 14.67
C ILE A 184 -18.06 -2.61 13.75
N PHE A 185 -18.39 -3.21 12.61
CA PHE A 185 -19.34 -2.61 11.66
C PHE A 185 -20.75 -2.59 12.23
N SER A 186 -21.23 -3.72 12.77
CA SER A 186 -22.57 -3.87 13.34
C SER A 186 -22.86 -2.89 14.47
N ARG A 187 -21.90 -2.71 15.39
CA ARG A 187 -22.02 -1.75 16.49
C ARG A 187 -22.22 -0.33 15.97
N HIS A 188 -21.39 0.12 15.04
CA HIS A 188 -21.49 1.46 14.47
C HIS A 188 -22.74 1.64 13.63
N LEU A 189 -23.11 0.65 12.82
CA LEU A 189 -24.34 0.66 12.05
C LEU A 189 -25.58 0.82 12.93
N THR A 190 -25.66 0.07 14.03
CA THR A 190 -26.76 0.13 15.01
C THR A 190 -26.82 1.51 15.66
N GLN A 191 -25.68 2.06 16.07
CA GLN A 191 -25.58 3.40 16.64
C GLN A 191 -26.11 4.47 15.66
N ILE A 192 -25.68 4.44 14.40
CA ILE A 192 -26.10 5.41 13.38
C ILE A 192 -27.58 5.25 13.03
N LYS A 193 -28.11 4.01 12.93
CA LYS A 193 -29.55 3.76 12.75
C LYS A 193 -30.38 4.37 13.89
N HIS A 194 -29.88 4.27 15.12
CA HIS A 194 -30.57 4.84 16.30
C HIS A 194 -30.54 6.37 16.30
N GLN A 195 -29.41 6.98 15.92
CA GLN A 195 -29.26 8.43 15.84
C GLN A 195 -30.07 9.05 14.66
N HIS A 196 -30.22 8.32 13.58
CA HIS A 196 -30.77 8.79 12.32
C HIS A 196 -31.69 7.74 11.69
N SER A 197 -32.92 7.64 12.16
CA SER A 197 -33.87 6.59 11.79
C SER A 197 -34.33 6.60 10.32
N THR A 198 -34.09 7.71 9.57
CA THR A 198 -34.62 7.91 8.20
C THR A 198 -33.52 8.09 7.14
N LEU A 199 -32.27 7.74 7.45
CA LEU A 199 -31.20 7.89 6.47
C LEU A 199 -31.35 6.91 5.29
N PRO A 200 -31.15 7.38 4.04
CA PRO A 200 -30.98 6.50 2.90
C PRO A 200 -29.76 5.58 3.12
N GLU A 201 -29.84 4.34 2.65
CA GLU A 201 -28.82 3.30 2.85
C GLU A 201 -27.39 3.81 2.53
N ARG A 202 -27.21 4.52 1.41
CA ARG A 202 -25.90 5.07 1.02
C ARG A 202 -25.32 6.02 2.09
N ARG A 203 -26.13 6.90 2.67
CA ARG A 203 -25.69 7.80 3.74
C ARG A 203 -25.43 7.05 5.04
N LEU A 204 -26.25 6.04 5.33
CA LEU A 204 -26.08 5.17 6.48
C LEU A 204 -24.70 4.45 6.44
N VAL A 205 -24.33 3.93 5.28
CA VAL A 205 -23.00 3.29 5.07
C VAL A 205 -21.86 4.29 5.30
N TYR A 206 -21.93 5.48 4.69
CA TYR A 206 -20.86 6.49 4.88
C TYR A 206 -20.72 6.95 6.32
N GLU A 207 -21.83 7.19 7.02
CA GLU A 207 -21.79 7.56 8.45
C GLU A 207 -21.23 6.42 9.30
N THR A 208 -21.56 5.17 8.99
CA THR A 208 -21.03 4.00 9.69
C THR A 208 -19.52 3.91 9.51
N ILE A 209 -19.01 4.00 8.27
CA ILE A 209 -17.57 3.94 7.98
C ILE A 209 -16.82 5.11 8.64
N ARG A 210 -17.36 6.33 8.56
CA ARG A 210 -16.79 7.50 9.22
C ARG A 210 -16.69 7.31 10.74
N SER A 211 -17.73 6.76 11.35
CA SER A 211 -17.77 6.46 12.78
C SER A 211 -16.75 5.37 13.16
N MET A 212 -16.56 4.35 12.31
CA MET A 212 -15.53 3.33 12.49
C MET A 212 -14.13 3.95 12.46
N ILE A 213 -13.81 4.74 11.42
CA ILE A 213 -12.50 5.41 11.30
C ILE A 213 -12.23 6.28 12.53
N ASN A 214 -13.21 7.05 12.98
CA ASN A 214 -13.07 7.88 14.18
C ASN A 214 -12.79 7.04 15.44
N THR A 215 -13.46 5.93 15.63
CA THR A 215 -13.22 5.01 16.75
C THR A 215 -11.82 4.41 16.68
N LEU A 216 -11.38 3.97 15.51
CA LEU A 216 -10.05 3.41 15.31
C LEU A 216 -8.95 4.44 15.59
N ALA A 217 -9.09 5.65 15.05
CA ALA A 217 -8.13 6.74 15.29
C ALA A 217 -8.07 7.14 16.77
N THR A 218 -9.22 7.25 17.42
CA THR A 218 -9.30 7.63 18.84
C THR A 218 -8.71 6.55 19.75
N ASP A 219 -8.99 5.27 19.46
CA ASP A 219 -8.39 4.15 20.22
C ASP A 219 -6.88 4.09 20.03
N LEU A 220 -6.41 4.24 18.79
CA LEU A 220 -4.99 4.27 18.48
C LEU A 220 -4.27 5.39 19.23
N ILE A 221 -4.83 6.59 19.27
CA ILE A 221 -4.28 7.73 20.03
C ILE A 221 -4.21 7.39 21.51
N ARG A 222 -5.32 6.93 22.09
CA ARG A 222 -5.41 6.63 23.51
C ARG A 222 -4.42 5.55 23.92
N GLN A 223 -4.40 4.42 23.22
CA GLN A 223 -3.54 3.29 23.55
C GLN A 223 -2.06 3.65 23.37
N SER A 224 -1.72 4.34 22.28
CA SER A 224 -0.34 4.75 22.01
C SER A 224 0.17 5.77 23.05
N THR A 225 -0.68 6.71 23.47
CA THR A 225 -0.34 7.65 24.55
C THR A 225 0.02 6.91 25.84
N MET A 226 -0.77 5.88 26.21
CA MET A 226 -0.48 5.04 27.37
C MET A 226 0.84 4.29 27.21
N ASN A 227 1.04 3.63 26.08
CA ASN A 227 2.26 2.86 25.81
C ASN A 227 3.52 3.73 25.87
N ILE A 228 3.50 4.92 25.26
CA ILE A 228 4.63 5.86 25.25
C ILE A 228 4.93 6.32 26.68
N LYS A 229 3.89 6.67 27.45
CA LYS A 229 4.03 7.09 28.84
C LYS A 229 4.61 5.97 29.72
N ASP A 230 4.08 4.75 29.59
CA ASP A 230 4.52 3.61 30.41
C ASP A 230 5.96 3.18 30.07
N ALA A 231 6.34 3.27 28.79
CA ALA A 231 7.68 2.95 28.33
C ALA A 231 8.73 4.01 28.70
N GLN A 232 8.33 5.22 29.10
CA GLN A 232 9.21 6.32 29.49
C GLN A 232 10.35 6.61 28.48
N VAL A 233 10.08 6.44 27.19
CA VAL A 233 11.07 6.67 26.14
C VAL A 233 11.36 8.16 25.99
N SER A 234 12.65 8.52 25.94
CA SER A 234 13.12 9.91 25.83
C SER A 234 14.03 10.15 24.63
N SER A 235 14.32 9.11 23.84
CA SER A 235 15.14 9.21 22.63
C SER A 235 14.68 8.22 21.56
N LEU A 236 15.15 8.43 20.32
CA LEU A 236 14.88 7.51 19.21
C LEU A 236 15.46 6.11 19.49
N GLU A 237 16.65 6.03 20.11
CA GLU A 237 17.27 4.76 20.46
C GLU A 237 16.41 3.99 21.48
N ALA A 238 15.81 4.69 22.44
CA ALA A 238 14.90 4.08 23.39
C ALA A 238 13.64 3.54 22.69
N VAL A 239 13.08 4.29 21.73
CA VAL A 239 11.95 3.83 20.90
C VAL A 239 12.32 2.59 20.09
N GLN A 240 13.51 2.56 19.49
CA GLN A 240 13.99 1.43 18.69
C GLN A 240 14.14 0.13 19.48
N MET A 241 14.40 0.21 20.78
CA MET A 241 14.57 -0.94 21.68
C MET A 241 13.29 -1.33 22.42
N ALA A 242 12.28 -0.47 22.41
CA ALA A 242 11.00 -0.72 23.08
C ALA A 242 10.12 -1.71 22.29
N PRO A 243 9.10 -2.32 22.90
CA PRO A 243 7.99 -2.94 22.18
C PRO A 243 7.31 -1.94 21.25
N PRO A 244 6.43 -2.38 20.31
CA PRO A 244 5.66 -1.46 19.49
C PRO A 244 4.85 -0.50 20.37
N LEU A 245 5.13 0.81 20.25
CA LEU A 245 4.51 1.85 21.10
C LEU A 245 3.25 2.42 20.45
N ILE A 246 3.19 2.44 19.13
CA ILE A 246 1.97 2.79 18.40
C ILE A 246 1.19 1.51 18.17
N SER A 247 0.03 1.39 18.80
CA SER A 247 -0.80 0.18 18.72
C SER A 247 -2.26 0.45 19.10
N PHE A 248 -3.16 -0.36 18.56
CA PHE A 248 -4.55 -0.44 19.06
C PHE A 248 -4.62 -1.14 20.41
N SER A 249 -5.71 -0.89 21.13
CA SER A 249 -6.08 -1.71 22.29
C SER A 249 -6.31 -3.18 21.87
N PRO A 250 -6.18 -4.14 22.80
CA PRO A 250 -6.43 -5.54 22.51
C PRO A 250 -7.82 -5.80 21.92
N GLU A 251 -8.84 -5.08 22.39
CA GLU A 251 -10.22 -5.19 21.93
C GLU A 251 -10.36 -4.75 20.47
N ILE A 252 -9.89 -3.55 20.14
CA ILE A 252 -9.94 -3.01 18.78
C ILE A 252 -9.08 -3.86 17.83
N LYS A 253 -7.92 -4.31 18.29
CA LYS A 253 -7.07 -5.21 17.50
C LYS A 253 -7.80 -6.50 17.11
N LYS A 254 -8.57 -7.09 18.03
CA LYS A 254 -9.39 -8.29 17.77
C LYS A 254 -10.50 -7.98 16.76
N GLU A 255 -11.18 -6.84 16.90
CA GLU A 255 -12.21 -6.42 15.96
C GLU A 255 -11.67 -6.18 14.54
N GLN A 256 -10.50 -5.53 14.44
CA GLN A 256 -9.79 -5.33 13.16
C GLN A 256 -9.39 -6.66 12.51
N GLN A 257 -8.92 -7.62 13.28
CA GLN A 257 -8.62 -8.97 12.78
C GLN A 257 -9.86 -9.67 12.24
N ALA A 258 -11.00 -9.53 12.93
CA ALA A 258 -12.27 -10.09 12.47
C ALA A 258 -12.74 -9.44 11.15
N LEU A 259 -12.62 -8.11 11.03
CA LEU A 259 -12.92 -7.39 9.80
C LEU A 259 -11.99 -7.82 8.64
N LYS A 260 -10.69 -7.91 8.88
CA LYS A 260 -9.73 -8.40 7.88
C LYS A 260 -10.06 -9.81 7.40
N LYS A 261 -10.40 -10.69 8.33
CA LYS A 261 -10.82 -12.06 7.98
C LYS A 261 -12.09 -12.06 7.13
N PHE A 262 -13.08 -11.27 7.51
CA PHE A 262 -14.32 -11.12 6.73
C PHE A 262 -14.04 -10.64 5.30
N LEU A 263 -13.23 -9.59 5.12
CA LEU A 263 -12.84 -9.06 3.81
C LEU A 263 -12.07 -10.11 2.99
N TYR A 264 -11.17 -10.85 3.63
CA TYR A 264 -10.45 -11.94 2.96
C TYR A 264 -11.41 -13.00 2.43
N ASP A 265 -12.32 -13.49 3.26
CA ASP A 265 -13.21 -14.59 2.93
C ASP A 265 -14.30 -14.18 1.91
N ASN A 266 -14.83 -12.95 2.01
CA ASN A 266 -16.00 -12.52 1.23
C ASN A 266 -15.66 -11.61 0.05
N LEU A 267 -14.60 -10.81 0.13
CA LEU A 267 -14.22 -9.85 -0.88
C LEU A 267 -13.09 -10.37 -1.78
N TYR A 268 -11.91 -10.66 -1.20
CA TYR A 268 -10.74 -11.03 -2.03
C TYR A 268 -10.87 -12.41 -2.66
N ARG A 269 -11.64 -13.32 -2.06
CA ARG A 269 -11.94 -14.65 -2.61
C ARG A 269 -13.21 -14.67 -3.47
N HIS A 270 -13.87 -13.54 -3.66
CA HIS A 270 -15.01 -13.48 -4.55
C HIS A 270 -14.60 -13.81 -5.99
N PHE A 271 -15.42 -14.61 -6.70
CA PHE A 271 -15.05 -15.16 -8.03
C PHE A 271 -14.66 -14.09 -9.05
N ARG A 272 -15.27 -12.89 -9.01
CA ARG A 272 -14.91 -11.77 -9.90
C ARG A 272 -13.50 -11.29 -9.62
N VAL A 273 -13.12 -11.12 -8.35
CA VAL A 273 -11.78 -10.71 -7.93
C VAL A 273 -10.76 -11.76 -8.33
N VAL A 274 -11.04 -13.05 -8.07
CA VAL A 274 -10.16 -14.17 -8.46
C VAL A 274 -9.94 -14.20 -9.98
N ARG A 275 -10.99 -14.01 -10.78
CA ARG A 275 -10.85 -13.93 -12.26
C ARG A 275 -9.96 -12.76 -12.69
N MET A 276 -10.11 -11.60 -12.08
CA MET A 276 -9.27 -10.43 -12.38
C MET A 276 -7.82 -10.66 -11.97
N SER A 277 -7.59 -11.24 -10.79
CA SER A 277 -6.26 -11.62 -10.33
C SER A 277 -5.57 -12.63 -11.26
N SER A 278 -6.32 -13.62 -11.75
CA SER A 278 -5.81 -14.59 -12.74
C SER A 278 -5.41 -13.92 -14.07
N LYS A 279 -6.22 -12.98 -14.57
CA LYS A 279 -5.88 -12.20 -15.77
C LYS A 279 -4.64 -11.33 -15.55
N ALA A 280 -4.56 -10.66 -14.40
CA ALA A 280 -3.42 -9.83 -14.02
C ALA A 280 -2.13 -10.65 -13.96
N HIS A 281 -2.18 -11.80 -13.30
CA HIS A 281 -1.07 -12.74 -13.20
C HIS A 281 -0.57 -13.14 -14.60
N HIS A 282 -1.48 -13.60 -15.45
CA HIS A 282 -1.15 -14.00 -16.82
C HIS A 282 -0.53 -12.84 -17.63
N THR A 283 -1.06 -11.63 -17.50
CA THR A 283 -0.52 -10.45 -18.19
C THR A 283 0.92 -10.17 -17.76
N ILE A 284 1.21 -10.15 -16.46
CA ILE A 284 2.56 -9.90 -15.94
C ILE A 284 3.53 -11.00 -16.34
N GLU A 285 3.14 -12.27 -16.20
CA GLU A 285 3.94 -13.42 -16.59
C GLU A 285 4.33 -13.37 -18.07
N LYS A 286 3.39 -13.07 -18.96
CA LYS A 286 3.64 -12.99 -20.40
C LYS A 286 4.55 -11.82 -20.75
N LEU A 287 4.32 -10.63 -20.15
CA LEU A 287 5.20 -9.47 -20.36
C LEU A 287 6.63 -9.78 -19.91
N PHE A 288 6.80 -10.32 -18.69
CA PHE A 288 8.11 -10.68 -18.17
C PHE A 288 8.82 -11.70 -19.04
N SER A 289 8.13 -12.76 -19.45
CA SER A 289 8.67 -13.82 -20.33
C SER A 289 9.09 -13.28 -21.69
N ALA A 290 8.29 -12.42 -22.32
CA ALA A 290 8.63 -11.80 -23.59
C ALA A 290 9.89 -10.94 -23.51
N PHE A 291 9.98 -10.06 -22.50
CA PHE A 291 11.15 -9.20 -22.32
C PHE A 291 12.41 -9.97 -21.92
N SER A 292 12.26 -11.07 -21.17
CA SER A 292 13.37 -11.97 -20.82
C SER A 292 13.90 -12.73 -22.04
N ALA A 293 13.00 -13.20 -22.91
CA ALA A 293 13.36 -13.93 -24.13
C ALA A 293 13.99 -13.01 -25.18
N ASN A 294 13.52 -11.78 -25.29
CA ASN A 294 14.03 -10.82 -26.27
C ASN A 294 14.07 -9.40 -25.66
N ARG A 295 15.24 -9.00 -25.17
CA ARG A 295 15.48 -7.67 -24.60
C ARG A 295 15.24 -6.50 -25.58
N GLN A 296 15.26 -6.75 -26.90
CA GLN A 296 14.99 -5.71 -27.89
C GLN A 296 13.53 -5.24 -27.87
N LEU A 297 12.64 -5.98 -27.21
CA LEU A 297 11.25 -5.57 -26.96
C LEU A 297 11.13 -4.50 -25.86
N LEU A 298 12.17 -4.31 -25.03
CA LEU A 298 12.19 -3.24 -24.03
C LEU A 298 12.47 -1.88 -24.69
N PRO A 299 11.98 -0.76 -24.08
CA PRO A 299 12.44 0.57 -24.45
C PRO A 299 13.98 0.70 -24.33
N VAL A 300 14.59 1.52 -25.20
CA VAL A 300 16.06 1.65 -25.30
C VAL A 300 16.75 1.95 -23.95
N GLU A 301 16.12 2.75 -23.11
CA GLU A 301 16.61 3.07 -21.76
C GLU A 301 16.68 1.82 -20.86
N TYR A 302 15.69 0.95 -20.92
CA TYR A 302 15.65 -0.31 -20.16
C TYR A 302 16.56 -1.39 -20.76
N GLN A 303 16.82 -1.37 -22.08
CA GLN A 303 17.84 -2.24 -22.70
C GLN A 303 19.23 -1.94 -22.10
N LYS A 304 19.58 -0.65 -21.95
CA LYS A 304 20.83 -0.21 -21.34
C LYS A 304 20.90 -0.57 -19.83
N LYS A 305 19.78 -0.45 -19.11
CA LYS A 305 19.67 -0.88 -17.71
C LYS A 305 19.83 -2.40 -17.58
N PHE A 306 19.27 -3.16 -18.50
CA PHE A 306 19.38 -4.63 -18.52
C PHE A 306 20.85 -5.11 -18.62
N GLU A 307 21.72 -4.42 -19.35
CA GLU A 307 23.13 -4.76 -19.44
C GLU A 307 23.87 -4.69 -18.07
N ARG A 308 23.36 -3.87 -17.15
CA ARG A 308 23.95 -3.67 -15.82
C ARG A 308 23.23 -4.45 -14.72
N GLU A 309 21.92 -4.54 -14.80
CA GLU A 309 21.03 -4.98 -13.73
C GLU A 309 20.21 -6.23 -14.11
N ASN A 310 20.39 -6.77 -15.32
CA ASN A 310 19.71 -7.97 -15.82
C ASN A 310 18.17 -7.88 -15.65
N HIS A 311 17.56 -8.93 -15.11
CA HIS A 311 16.11 -9.06 -14.93
C HIS A 311 15.51 -8.01 -13.96
N GLN A 312 16.33 -7.35 -13.12
CA GLN A 312 15.86 -6.22 -12.31
C GLN A 312 15.35 -5.08 -13.19
N ALA A 313 16.00 -4.80 -14.32
CA ALA A 313 15.53 -3.77 -15.27
C ALA A 313 14.15 -4.11 -15.87
N ILE A 314 13.87 -5.40 -16.11
CA ILE A 314 12.54 -5.85 -16.54
C ILE A 314 11.51 -5.63 -15.42
N ALA A 315 11.86 -6.01 -14.20
CA ALA A 315 10.99 -5.80 -13.05
C ALA A 315 10.69 -4.31 -12.80
N ASP A 316 11.69 -3.44 -12.91
CA ASP A 316 11.53 -1.98 -12.81
C ASP A 316 10.59 -1.44 -13.89
N TYR A 317 10.74 -1.91 -15.14
CA TYR A 317 9.88 -1.49 -16.25
C TYR A 317 8.43 -1.92 -16.01
N ILE A 318 8.20 -3.19 -15.67
CA ILE A 318 6.85 -3.71 -15.41
C ILE A 318 6.23 -3.05 -14.18
N ALA A 319 6.97 -2.92 -13.07
CA ALA A 319 6.48 -2.27 -11.86
C ALA A 319 6.19 -0.77 -12.10
N GLY A 320 6.91 -0.13 -12.99
CA GLY A 320 6.67 1.25 -13.42
C GLY A 320 5.43 1.46 -14.27
N MET A 321 4.79 0.41 -14.79
CA MET A 321 3.57 0.52 -15.59
C MET A 321 2.36 0.89 -14.74
N THR A 322 1.39 1.57 -15.35
CA THR A 322 0.02 1.63 -14.87
C THR A 322 -0.76 0.42 -15.37
N ASP A 323 -1.91 0.12 -14.78
CA ASP A 323 -2.76 -1.01 -15.20
C ASP A 323 -3.12 -0.91 -16.70
N ARG A 324 -3.55 0.28 -17.12
CA ARG A 324 -3.90 0.55 -18.53
C ARG A 324 -2.71 0.38 -19.46
N TYR A 325 -1.53 0.82 -19.02
CA TYR A 325 -0.32 0.68 -19.83
C TYR A 325 0.11 -0.80 -19.95
N ALA A 326 0.06 -1.56 -18.87
CA ALA A 326 0.39 -2.99 -18.88
C ALA A 326 -0.54 -3.79 -19.82
N ILE A 327 -1.85 -3.49 -19.80
CA ILE A 327 -2.82 -4.11 -20.72
C ILE A 327 -2.50 -3.74 -22.18
N LYS A 328 -2.24 -2.46 -22.43
CA LYS A 328 -1.91 -1.98 -23.78
C LYS A 328 -0.61 -2.57 -24.29
N GLU A 329 0.40 -2.71 -23.43
CA GLU A 329 1.67 -3.32 -23.79
C GLU A 329 1.52 -4.83 -24.07
N TYR A 330 0.71 -5.53 -23.25
CA TYR A 330 0.34 -6.91 -23.55
C TYR A 330 -0.33 -7.06 -24.92
N GLN A 331 -1.29 -6.18 -25.24
CA GLN A 331 -1.97 -6.20 -26.54
C GLN A 331 -1.00 -5.96 -27.69
N ARG A 332 -0.06 -5.01 -27.58
CA ARG A 332 0.95 -4.70 -28.58
C ARG A 332 1.86 -5.88 -28.90
N LEU A 333 2.20 -6.68 -27.88
CA LEU A 333 3.13 -7.80 -28.04
C LEU A 333 2.44 -9.10 -28.48
N PHE A 334 1.18 -9.30 -28.13
CA PHE A 334 0.53 -10.61 -28.29
C PHE A 334 -0.74 -10.58 -29.15
N THR A 335 -1.22 -9.41 -29.56
CA THR A 335 -2.41 -9.32 -30.40
C THR A 335 -2.03 -8.73 -31.75
N ILE A 336 -2.25 -9.49 -32.83
CA ILE A 336 -2.17 -8.97 -34.19
C ILE A 336 -3.50 -8.26 -34.42
N ALA A 337 -3.53 -6.91 -34.28
CA ALA A 337 -4.68 -6.14 -34.68
C ALA A 337 -4.73 -6.11 -36.21
N GLU A 338 -5.82 -6.56 -36.84
CA GLU A 338 -6.15 -6.17 -38.18
C GLU A 338 -6.40 -4.65 -38.20
N ASN A 339 -5.56 -3.90 -38.92
CA ASN A 339 -5.69 -2.45 -39.11
C ASN A 339 -6.94 -2.13 -39.94
#